data_98b713e3b95759901b9014ae6ed77c87
#
_entry.id   98b713e3b95759901b9014ae6ed77c87
#
_cell.length_a   1.000
_cell.length_b   1.000
_cell.length_c   1.000
_cell.angle_alpha   90.00
_cell.angle_beta   90.00
_cell.angle_gamma   90.00
#
_symmetry.space_group_name_H-M   'P 1'
#
loop_
_entity.id
_entity.type
_entity.pdbx_description
1 polymer ?
#
loop_
_entity_poly.entity_id
_entity_poly.type
_entity_poly.pdbx_seq_one_letter_code
_entity_poly.pdbx_strand_id
1 'polypeptide(L)'
;MTVRQGLTLEGGVDTDAVCSFAADHGFTFVELNMEGQFHRSRVDPDAIRETAERYGLDIFVHLPYALDPGSPHDGVRDGACRELETAIDTAAAMGAERAVFHATTFARPYHWERDAVRETILDAVERVSAYGRERGVEAVAENLKSPFFDAGDFGTLFERTDANACLDTGHAFVSGQRADEQARLLREHGDRITHIHLNETRREDEDEHLPVGLGRIDFGAIAAAIAETGWEGTCTHEVFRVGDGGREYVAASKRTFDGLLA
;
A
#
# COMPACT_ATOMS: atom_id res chain seq x y z
N MET A 1 -13.57 3.90 17.83
CA MET A 1 -12.99 4.66 16.71
C MET A 1 -13.05 3.76 15.47
N THR A 2 -13.51 4.24 14.34
CA THR A 2 -13.68 3.37 13.16
C THR A 2 -12.62 3.74 12.13
N VAL A 3 -11.60 2.89 11.98
CA VAL A 3 -10.60 3.00 10.91
C VAL A 3 -11.29 2.64 9.59
N ARG A 4 -11.12 3.45 8.54
CA ARG A 4 -11.62 3.14 7.20
C ARG A 4 -10.83 1.94 6.65
N GLN A 5 -11.54 0.93 6.16
CA GLN A 5 -10.94 -0.29 5.65
C GLN A 5 -11.41 -0.60 4.24
N GLY A 6 -10.51 -1.04 3.40
CA GLY A 6 -10.75 -1.47 2.03
C GLY A 6 -10.13 -2.83 1.72
N LEU A 7 -10.26 -3.25 0.50
CA LEU A 7 -9.68 -4.49 -0.02
C LEU A 7 -9.03 -4.26 -1.38
N THR A 8 -8.01 -5.05 -1.69
CA THR A 8 -7.35 -5.04 -2.99
C THR A 8 -8.24 -5.63 -4.07
N LEU A 9 -8.32 -4.95 -5.20
CA LEU A 9 -9.01 -5.38 -6.40
C LEU A 9 -8.00 -5.74 -7.49
N GLU A 10 -7.77 -7.05 -7.64
CA GLU A 10 -6.83 -7.61 -8.61
C GLU A 10 -7.40 -7.69 -10.03
N GLY A 11 -6.51 -7.76 -11.01
CA GLY A 11 -6.88 -7.99 -12.41
C GLY A 11 -7.54 -9.35 -12.64
N GLY A 12 -8.40 -9.43 -13.68
CA GLY A 12 -9.08 -10.67 -14.07
C GLY A 12 -10.36 -10.98 -13.30
N VAL A 13 -10.85 -10.05 -12.49
CA VAL A 13 -12.10 -10.17 -11.71
C VAL A 13 -13.22 -9.29 -12.29
N ASP A 14 -14.45 -9.62 -11.94
CA ASP A 14 -15.61 -8.78 -12.17
C ASP A 14 -15.63 -7.66 -11.11
N THR A 15 -15.37 -6.43 -11.56
CA THR A 15 -15.30 -5.24 -10.69
C THR A 15 -16.61 -4.99 -9.96
N ASP A 16 -17.76 -5.13 -10.64
CA ASP A 16 -19.09 -4.92 -10.04
C ASP A 16 -19.34 -5.92 -8.90
N ALA A 17 -19.00 -7.18 -9.13
CA ALA A 17 -19.15 -8.23 -8.10
C ALA A 17 -18.21 -8.03 -6.92
N VAL A 18 -17.00 -7.45 -7.10
CA VAL A 18 -16.10 -7.14 -5.99
C VAL A 18 -16.59 -5.92 -5.22
N CYS A 19 -17.05 -4.87 -5.90
CA CYS A 19 -17.61 -3.68 -5.24
C CYS A 19 -18.87 -4.01 -4.44
N SER A 20 -19.78 -4.85 -4.99
CA SER A 20 -20.94 -5.35 -4.24
C SER A 20 -20.51 -6.09 -2.97
N PHE A 21 -19.56 -7.02 -3.10
CA PHE A 21 -19.03 -7.76 -1.95
C PHE A 21 -18.40 -6.83 -0.90
N ALA A 22 -17.60 -5.85 -1.34
CA ALA A 22 -16.97 -4.87 -0.45
C ALA A 22 -18.03 -4.11 0.38
N ALA A 23 -19.05 -3.58 -0.27
CA ALA A 23 -20.15 -2.87 0.39
C ALA A 23 -20.91 -3.78 1.37
N ASP A 24 -21.26 -5.01 0.98
CA ASP A 24 -21.98 -5.97 1.81
C ASP A 24 -21.20 -6.37 3.08
N HIS A 25 -19.87 -6.27 3.05
CA HIS A 25 -18.99 -6.59 4.19
C HIS A 25 -18.48 -5.36 4.95
N GLY A 26 -19.01 -4.16 4.64
CA GLY A 26 -18.68 -2.93 5.35
C GLY A 26 -17.29 -2.38 5.08
N PHE A 27 -16.71 -2.70 3.93
CA PHE A 27 -15.54 -1.97 3.41
C PHE A 27 -16.00 -0.59 2.91
N THR A 28 -15.12 0.39 2.98
CA THR A 28 -15.43 1.78 2.60
C THR A 28 -14.75 2.22 1.31
N PHE A 29 -13.78 1.45 0.83
CA PHE A 29 -13.09 1.69 -0.43
C PHE A 29 -12.60 0.38 -1.05
N VAL A 30 -12.25 0.46 -2.34
CA VAL A 30 -11.51 -0.57 -3.06
C VAL A 30 -10.17 0.00 -3.51
N GLU A 31 -9.12 -0.81 -3.47
CA GLU A 31 -7.80 -0.44 -3.97
C GLU A 31 -7.47 -1.25 -5.22
N LEU A 32 -7.50 -0.57 -6.37
CA LEU A 32 -7.26 -1.19 -7.67
C LEU A 32 -5.77 -1.38 -7.93
N ASN A 33 -5.33 -2.59 -8.21
CA ASN A 33 -3.98 -2.83 -8.72
C ASN A 33 -3.91 -2.42 -10.20
N MET A 34 -3.17 -1.34 -10.51
CA MET A 34 -3.07 -0.75 -11.86
C MET A 34 -2.21 -1.56 -12.83
N GLU A 35 -2.35 -2.89 -12.77
CA GLU A 35 -1.78 -3.85 -13.70
C GLU A 35 -2.88 -4.57 -14.50
N GLY A 36 -2.51 -5.27 -15.55
CA GLY A 36 -3.42 -6.12 -16.32
C GLY A 36 -4.61 -5.36 -16.89
N GLN A 37 -5.83 -5.65 -16.40
CA GLN A 37 -7.07 -4.98 -16.87
C GLN A 37 -7.17 -3.53 -16.38
N PHE A 38 -6.59 -3.20 -15.24
CA PHE A 38 -6.59 -1.86 -14.67
C PHE A 38 -5.37 -1.02 -15.08
N HIS A 39 -4.49 -1.58 -15.92
CA HIS A 39 -3.39 -0.79 -16.48
C HIS A 39 -3.96 0.45 -17.22
N ARG A 40 -3.31 1.61 -17.03
CA ARG A 40 -3.74 2.92 -17.53
C ARG A 40 -4.14 2.97 -19.00
N SER A 41 -3.58 2.07 -19.84
CA SER A 41 -3.92 2.00 -21.27
C SER A 41 -5.16 1.16 -21.60
N ARG A 42 -5.79 0.55 -20.60
CA ARG A 42 -6.92 -0.38 -20.75
C ARG A 42 -8.12 -0.03 -19.91
N VAL A 43 -7.87 0.52 -18.72
CA VAL A 43 -8.94 0.90 -17.81
C VAL A 43 -9.78 2.03 -18.38
N ASP A 44 -11.08 1.96 -18.14
CA ASP A 44 -12.01 3.06 -18.36
C ASP A 44 -12.23 3.76 -17.02
N PRO A 45 -11.65 4.94 -16.78
CA PRO A 45 -11.75 5.64 -15.51
C PRO A 45 -13.18 5.99 -15.11
N ASP A 46 -14.03 6.36 -16.08
CA ASP A 46 -15.42 6.71 -15.81
C ASP A 46 -16.23 5.48 -15.38
N ALA A 47 -16.04 4.35 -16.05
CA ALA A 47 -16.70 3.09 -15.67
C ALA A 47 -16.32 2.60 -14.26
N ILE A 48 -15.05 2.77 -13.87
CA ILE A 48 -14.60 2.45 -12.50
C ILE A 48 -15.28 3.37 -11.48
N ARG A 49 -15.24 4.69 -11.73
CA ARG A 49 -15.85 5.68 -10.84
C ARG A 49 -17.35 5.42 -10.67
N GLU A 50 -18.10 5.25 -11.75
CA GLU A 50 -19.54 4.98 -11.71
C GLU A 50 -19.85 3.67 -10.95
N THR A 51 -19.00 2.66 -11.07
CA THR A 51 -19.19 1.40 -10.34
C THR A 51 -18.95 1.58 -8.85
N ALA A 52 -17.87 2.23 -8.44
CA ALA A 52 -17.58 2.52 -7.03
C ALA A 52 -18.68 3.39 -6.40
N GLU A 53 -19.10 4.47 -7.05
CA GLU A 53 -20.18 5.36 -6.61
C GLU A 53 -21.50 4.61 -6.39
N ARG A 54 -21.85 3.64 -7.26
CA ARG A 54 -23.07 2.83 -7.14
C ARG A 54 -23.14 2.06 -5.82
N TYR A 55 -21.98 1.66 -5.30
CA TYR A 55 -21.87 0.92 -4.04
C TYR A 55 -21.43 1.78 -2.85
N GLY A 56 -21.26 3.09 -3.05
CA GLY A 56 -20.85 4.03 -2.00
C GLY A 56 -19.42 3.79 -1.52
N LEU A 57 -18.53 3.35 -2.42
CA LEU A 57 -17.13 3.07 -2.14
C LEU A 57 -16.25 4.18 -2.69
N ASP A 58 -15.20 4.53 -1.95
CA ASP A 58 -14.12 5.36 -2.43
C ASP A 58 -13.13 4.52 -3.26
N ILE A 59 -12.30 5.18 -4.06
CA ILE A 59 -11.31 4.54 -4.92
C ILE A 59 -9.91 4.87 -4.41
N PHE A 60 -9.13 3.85 -4.17
CA PHE A 60 -7.68 3.89 -3.99
C PHE A 60 -7.05 3.08 -5.11
N VAL A 61 -5.79 3.32 -5.40
CA VAL A 61 -5.06 2.55 -6.41
C VAL A 61 -3.71 2.12 -5.87
N HIS A 62 -3.26 0.93 -6.28
CA HIS A 62 -1.87 0.54 -6.23
C HIS A 62 -1.28 0.79 -7.61
N LEU A 63 -0.30 1.69 -7.71
CA LEU A 63 0.38 2.03 -8.96
C LEU A 63 1.15 0.82 -9.50
N PRO A 64 1.56 0.82 -10.79
CA PRO A 64 2.34 -0.28 -11.35
C PRO A 64 3.58 -0.59 -10.50
N TYR A 65 3.71 -1.86 -10.09
CA TYR A 65 4.72 -2.28 -9.10
C TYR A 65 6.00 -2.83 -9.74
N ALA A 66 5.95 -3.26 -11.01
CA ALA A 66 7.12 -3.84 -11.70
C ALA A 66 8.06 -2.75 -12.28
N LEU A 67 8.27 -1.66 -11.53
CA LEU A 67 9.08 -0.51 -11.91
C LEU A 67 10.28 -0.35 -10.97
N ASP A 68 11.30 0.37 -11.43
CA ASP A 68 12.54 0.64 -10.68
C ASP A 68 12.73 2.15 -10.44
N PRO A 69 11.87 2.79 -9.59
CA PRO A 69 11.93 4.23 -9.36
C PRO A 69 13.20 4.66 -8.58
N GLY A 70 13.82 3.76 -7.83
CA GLY A 70 15.08 4.01 -7.12
C GLY A 70 16.33 3.58 -7.88
N SER A 71 16.21 3.29 -9.19
CA SER A 71 17.36 2.83 -9.99
C SER A 71 18.55 3.77 -9.90
N PRO A 72 19.78 3.25 -9.72
CA PRO A 72 21.00 4.05 -9.84
C PRO A 72 21.29 4.49 -11.29
N HIS A 73 20.54 3.98 -12.27
CA HIS A 73 20.62 4.36 -13.68
C HIS A 73 19.59 5.43 -14.01
N ASP A 74 20.01 6.67 -14.25
CA ASP A 74 19.13 7.83 -14.46
C ASP A 74 18.01 7.60 -15.47
N GLY A 75 18.33 7.02 -16.65
CA GLY A 75 17.32 6.78 -17.68
C GLY A 75 16.26 5.74 -17.27
N VAL A 76 16.61 4.77 -16.42
CA VAL A 76 15.67 3.78 -15.87
C VAL A 76 14.79 4.45 -14.82
N ARG A 77 15.41 5.15 -13.86
CA ARG A 77 14.72 5.90 -12.81
C ARG A 77 13.73 6.91 -13.39
N ASP A 78 14.18 7.73 -14.34
CA ASP A 78 13.31 8.70 -15.00
C ASP A 78 12.15 8.05 -15.77
N GLY A 79 12.38 6.91 -16.41
CA GLY A 79 11.34 6.14 -17.10
C GLY A 79 10.30 5.62 -16.11
N ALA A 80 10.75 5.04 -15.00
CA ALA A 80 9.89 4.51 -13.96
C ALA A 80 9.05 5.62 -13.30
N CYS A 81 9.67 6.74 -12.92
CA CYS A 81 8.93 7.87 -12.34
C CYS A 81 7.87 8.43 -13.30
N ARG A 82 8.20 8.59 -14.59
CA ARG A 82 7.20 9.05 -15.59
C ARG A 82 6.05 8.08 -15.77
N GLU A 83 6.30 6.78 -15.68
CA GLU A 83 5.21 5.79 -15.74
C GLU A 83 4.29 5.91 -14.53
N LEU A 84 4.85 6.05 -13.32
CA LEU A 84 4.09 6.29 -12.09
C LEU A 84 3.29 7.61 -12.18
N GLU A 85 3.92 8.70 -12.65
CA GLU A 85 3.25 9.99 -12.85
C GLU A 85 2.05 9.87 -13.81
N THR A 86 2.22 9.15 -14.93
CA THR A 86 1.13 8.93 -15.89
C THR A 86 0.01 8.04 -15.31
N ALA A 87 0.36 7.06 -14.47
CA ALA A 87 -0.62 6.25 -13.76
C ALA A 87 -1.40 7.08 -12.73
N ILE A 88 -0.76 8.05 -12.05
CA ILE A 88 -1.43 9.01 -11.15
C ILE A 88 -2.43 9.89 -11.92
N ASP A 89 -2.12 10.33 -13.15
CA ASP A 89 -3.10 11.07 -13.97
C ASP A 89 -4.37 10.22 -14.23
N THR A 90 -4.20 8.92 -14.46
CA THR A 90 -5.34 8.00 -14.62
C THR A 90 -6.07 7.77 -13.31
N ALA A 91 -5.37 7.64 -12.18
CA ALA A 91 -5.96 7.54 -10.85
C ALA A 91 -6.80 8.79 -10.51
N ALA A 92 -6.27 9.97 -10.80
CA ALA A 92 -7.01 11.24 -10.62
C ALA A 92 -8.29 11.28 -11.49
N ALA A 93 -8.23 10.78 -12.73
CA ALA A 93 -9.40 10.68 -13.60
C ALA A 93 -10.48 9.71 -13.07
N MET A 94 -10.08 8.66 -12.34
CA MET A 94 -11.00 7.77 -11.62
C MET A 94 -11.61 8.42 -10.38
N GLY A 95 -11.05 9.54 -9.89
CA GLY A 95 -11.40 10.14 -8.61
C GLY A 95 -10.75 9.44 -7.41
N ALA A 96 -9.60 8.79 -7.62
CA ALA A 96 -8.88 8.13 -6.53
C ALA A 96 -8.38 9.15 -5.50
N GLU A 97 -8.60 8.86 -4.21
CA GLU A 97 -8.08 9.68 -3.11
C GLU A 97 -6.61 9.40 -2.83
N ARG A 98 -6.19 8.14 -3.01
CA ARG A 98 -4.84 7.65 -2.66
C ARG A 98 -4.26 6.75 -3.72
N ALA A 99 -2.93 6.82 -3.87
CA ALA A 99 -2.16 5.97 -4.76
C ALA A 99 -0.95 5.39 -4.00
N VAL A 100 -0.89 4.08 -3.81
CA VAL A 100 0.26 3.39 -3.21
C VAL A 100 1.29 3.10 -4.29
N PHE A 101 2.57 3.28 -3.98
CA PHE A 101 3.66 2.88 -4.87
C PHE A 101 4.88 2.39 -4.10
N HIS A 102 5.63 1.49 -4.69
CA HIS A 102 6.80 0.88 -4.07
C HIS A 102 7.99 1.85 -3.99
N ALA A 103 8.47 2.12 -2.77
CA ALA A 103 9.75 2.79 -2.53
C ALA A 103 10.91 1.80 -2.68
N THR A 104 11.28 1.46 -3.91
CA THR A 104 12.14 0.31 -4.19
C THR A 104 13.13 0.52 -5.32
N THR A 105 14.07 -0.43 -5.43
CA THR A 105 14.98 -0.58 -6.58
C THR A 105 15.32 -2.06 -6.82
N PHE A 106 15.64 -2.39 -8.08
CA PHE A 106 16.19 -3.71 -8.45
C PHE A 106 17.72 -3.75 -8.41
N ALA A 107 18.38 -2.70 -7.88
CA ALA A 107 19.81 -2.67 -7.64
C ALA A 107 20.28 -3.84 -6.77
N ARG A 108 21.55 -4.27 -6.93
CA ARG A 108 22.10 -5.36 -6.13
C ARG A 108 23.09 -4.81 -5.10
N PRO A 109 22.97 -5.21 -3.80
CA PRO A 109 23.76 -4.60 -2.72
C PRO A 109 25.27 -4.84 -2.82
N TYR A 110 25.72 -5.83 -3.58
CA TYR A 110 27.16 -6.06 -3.82
C TYR A 110 27.76 -5.19 -4.93
N HIS A 111 26.95 -4.36 -5.62
CA HIS A 111 27.41 -3.44 -6.65
C HIS A 111 27.28 -1.98 -6.25
N TRP A 112 26.44 -1.67 -5.26
CA TRP A 112 26.05 -0.32 -4.93
C TRP A 112 26.06 -0.08 -3.43
N GLU A 113 26.57 1.08 -3.02
CA GLU A 113 26.51 1.50 -1.62
C GLU A 113 25.08 1.80 -1.20
N ARG A 114 24.67 1.31 0.00
CA ARG A 114 23.31 1.42 0.52
C ARG A 114 22.82 2.87 0.53
N ASP A 115 23.63 3.77 1.12
CA ASP A 115 23.22 5.17 1.30
C ASP A 115 23.04 5.89 -0.04
N ALA A 116 23.90 5.63 -1.03
CA ALA A 116 23.78 6.24 -2.36
C ALA A 116 22.49 5.81 -3.08
N VAL A 117 22.10 4.54 -2.98
CA VAL A 117 20.87 4.04 -3.58
C VAL A 117 19.64 4.48 -2.79
N ARG A 118 19.71 4.52 -1.46
CA ARG A 118 18.62 5.05 -0.65
C ARG A 118 18.30 6.51 -1.01
N GLU A 119 19.30 7.36 -1.24
CA GLU A 119 19.06 8.72 -1.71
C GLU A 119 18.31 8.74 -3.06
N THR A 120 18.65 7.88 -4.01
CA THR A 120 17.91 7.82 -5.29
C THR A 120 16.46 7.35 -5.11
N ILE A 121 16.19 6.45 -4.14
CA ILE A 121 14.83 6.06 -3.77
C ILE A 121 14.07 7.25 -3.17
N LEU A 122 14.68 7.97 -2.22
CA LEU A 122 14.03 9.11 -1.55
C LEU A 122 13.75 10.26 -2.53
N ASP A 123 14.65 10.54 -3.47
CA ASP A 123 14.43 11.52 -4.54
C ASP A 123 13.25 11.14 -5.44
N ALA A 124 13.14 9.84 -5.78
CA ALA A 124 12.01 9.34 -6.57
C ALA A 124 10.70 9.41 -5.78
N VAL A 125 10.73 9.07 -4.48
CA VAL A 125 9.56 9.17 -3.59
C VAL A 125 9.06 10.60 -3.52
N GLU A 126 9.93 11.58 -3.25
CA GLU A 126 9.53 13.00 -3.22
C GLU A 126 8.93 13.43 -4.56
N ARG A 127 9.56 13.07 -5.68
CA ARG A 127 9.08 13.41 -7.03
C ARG A 127 7.66 12.86 -7.29
N VAL A 128 7.43 11.58 -7.03
CA VAL A 128 6.14 10.92 -7.29
C VAL A 128 5.07 11.44 -6.34
N SER A 129 5.38 11.63 -5.05
CA SER A 129 4.44 12.17 -4.07
C SER A 129 4.08 13.62 -4.34
N ALA A 130 5.05 14.46 -4.74
CA ALA A 130 4.80 15.84 -5.15
C ALA A 130 3.87 15.90 -6.38
N TYR A 131 4.09 15.01 -7.36
CA TYR A 131 3.25 14.92 -8.55
C TYR A 131 1.80 14.54 -8.19
N GLY A 132 1.61 13.59 -7.26
CA GLY A 132 0.29 13.21 -6.76
C GLY A 132 -0.43 14.38 -6.07
N ARG A 133 0.26 15.10 -5.19
CA ARG A 133 -0.30 16.29 -4.51
C ARG A 133 -0.83 17.34 -5.50
N GLU A 134 -0.11 17.60 -6.59
CA GLU A 134 -0.55 18.55 -7.63
C GLU A 134 -1.84 18.11 -8.33
N ARG A 135 -2.19 16.83 -8.27
CA ARG A 135 -3.39 16.24 -8.90
C ARG A 135 -4.51 15.91 -7.92
N GLY A 136 -4.30 16.22 -6.64
CA GLY A 136 -5.26 15.92 -5.59
C GLY A 136 -5.32 14.43 -5.22
N VAL A 137 -4.28 13.66 -5.57
CA VAL A 137 -4.13 12.24 -5.20
C VAL A 137 -2.99 12.13 -4.19
N GLU A 138 -3.24 11.56 -3.01
CA GLU A 138 -2.19 11.29 -2.04
C GLU A 138 -1.37 10.08 -2.46
N ALA A 139 -0.20 10.29 -3.09
CA ALA A 139 0.72 9.22 -3.42
C ALA A 139 1.59 8.88 -2.21
N VAL A 140 1.46 7.65 -1.69
CA VAL A 140 2.13 7.16 -0.49
C VAL A 140 3.17 6.10 -0.81
N ALA A 141 4.35 6.22 -0.17
CA ALA A 141 5.48 5.34 -0.40
C ALA A 141 5.37 4.07 0.46
N GLU A 142 5.33 2.91 -0.16
CA GLU A 142 5.23 1.63 0.52
C GLU A 142 6.60 1.01 0.76
N ASN A 143 6.79 0.44 1.97
CA ASN A 143 7.97 -0.35 2.30
C ASN A 143 7.90 -1.74 1.69
N LEU A 144 9.01 -2.18 1.13
CA LEU A 144 9.21 -3.57 0.69
C LEU A 144 10.33 -4.23 1.49
N LYS A 145 10.49 -5.54 1.33
CA LYS A 145 11.70 -6.23 1.76
C LYS A 145 12.86 -5.85 0.85
N SER A 146 13.67 -4.90 1.26
CA SER A 146 14.79 -4.38 0.45
C SER A 146 16.03 -4.14 1.32
N PRO A 147 17.24 -4.42 0.81
CA PRO A 147 18.47 -4.07 1.51
C PRO A 147 18.79 -2.57 1.49
N PHE A 148 18.08 -1.78 0.69
CA PHE A 148 18.34 -0.35 0.49
C PHE A 148 17.35 0.55 1.24
N PHE A 149 16.07 0.13 1.30
CA PHE A 149 15.01 0.87 1.96
C PHE A 149 13.92 -0.10 2.44
N ASP A 150 13.59 -0.07 3.72
CA ASP A 150 12.50 -0.81 4.33
C ASP A 150 11.76 0.06 5.37
N ALA A 151 10.79 -0.50 6.11
CA ALA A 151 10.02 0.26 7.11
C ALA A 151 10.89 0.88 8.22
N GLY A 152 12.07 0.32 8.50
CA GLY A 152 13.04 0.90 9.44
C GLY A 152 13.64 2.23 8.97
N ASP A 153 13.54 2.55 7.67
CA ASP A 153 14.02 3.80 7.10
C ASP A 153 12.94 4.91 7.06
N PHE A 154 11.73 4.67 7.59
CA PHE A 154 10.64 5.67 7.56
C PHE A 154 10.99 6.98 8.28
N GLY A 155 11.75 6.93 9.37
CA GLY A 155 12.27 8.16 10.01
C GLY A 155 13.09 9.00 9.03
N THR A 156 13.99 8.36 8.27
CA THR A 156 14.79 9.04 7.24
C THR A 156 13.93 9.56 6.08
N LEU A 157 12.91 8.78 5.65
CA LEU A 157 11.94 9.23 4.64
C LEU A 157 11.29 10.56 5.05
N PHE A 158 10.79 10.62 6.28
CA PHE A 158 10.06 11.79 6.78
C PHE A 158 10.95 13.01 7.06
N GLU A 159 12.22 12.79 7.38
CA GLU A 159 13.21 13.86 7.50
C GLU A 159 13.64 14.46 6.14
N ARG A 160 13.60 13.65 5.07
CA ARG A 160 14.16 14.00 3.76
C ARG A 160 13.12 14.40 2.72
N THR A 161 11.86 14.07 2.95
CA THR A 161 10.76 14.28 1.99
C THR A 161 9.49 14.77 2.68
N ASP A 162 8.58 15.35 1.89
CA ASP A 162 7.22 15.66 2.31
C ASP A 162 6.22 14.51 2.00
N ALA A 163 6.72 13.34 1.59
CA ALA A 163 5.89 12.18 1.28
C ALA A 163 5.33 11.52 2.53
N ASN A 164 4.11 11.02 2.45
CA ASN A 164 3.54 10.09 3.41
C ASN A 164 3.87 8.65 3.05
N ALA A 165 3.70 7.73 4.01
CA ALA A 165 4.03 6.32 3.83
C ALA A 165 2.80 5.42 3.93
N CYS A 166 2.88 4.29 3.23
CA CYS A 166 2.10 3.08 3.47
C CYS A 166 2.96 2.08 4.25
N LEU A 167 2.51 1.66 5.41
CA LEU A 167 3.15 0.57 6.16
C LEU A 167 2.56 -0.77 5.72
N ASP A 168 3.31 -1.53 4.94
CA ASP A 168 2.97 -2.92 4.69
C ASP A 168 3.48 -3.80 5.84
N THR A 169 2.55 -4.50 6.50
CA THR A 169 2.81 -5.26 7.73
C THR A 169 3.61 -6.54 7.48
N GLY A 170 3.36 -7.22 6.37
CA GLY A 170 4.08 -8.43 5.97
C GLY A 170 5.50 -8.13 5.51
N HIS A 171 5.66 -7.16 4.62
CA HIS A 171 6.97 -6.69 4.16
C HIS A 171 7.83 -6.19 5.32
N ALA A 172 7.25 -5.43 6.25
CA ALA A 172 7.94 -4.99 7.46
C ALA A 172 8.40 -6.19 8.31
N PHE A 173 7.51 -7.17 8.52
CA PHE A 173 7.83 -8.36 9.31
C PHE A 173 8.98 -9.17 8.72
N VAL A 174 8.97 -9.44 7.40
CA VAL A 174 10.04 -10.19 6.73
C VAL A 174 11.34 -9.40 6.55
N SER A 175 11.30 -8.09 6.75
CA SER A 175 12.46 -7.20 6.84
C SER A 175 13.04 -7.10 8.25
N GLY A 176 12.40 -7.77 9.24
CA GLY A 176 12.82 -7.79 10.63
C GLY A 176 12.13 -6.77 11.53
N GLN A 177 11.25 -5.93 11.00
CA GLN A 177 10.43 -5.00 11.78
C GLN A 177 9.23 -5.79 12.36
N ARG A 178 9.40 -6.32 13.57
CA ARG A 178 8.34 -7.09 14.24
C ARG A 178 7.18 -6.19 14.65
N ALA A 179 6.10 -6.76 15.13
CA ALA A 179 4.89 -6.02 15.49
C ALA A 179 5.13 -4.87 16.49
N ASP A 180 6.06 -5.05 17.43
CA ASP A 180 6.43 -3.99 18.39
C ASP A 180 7.12 -2.80 17.68
N GLU A 181 8.00 -3.07 16.71
CA GLU A 181 8.64 -2.04 15.89
C GLU A 181 7.62 -1.34 14.99
N GLN A 182 6.69 -2.08 14.38
CA GLN A 182 5.60 -1.50 13.57
C GLN A 182 4.69 -0.63 14.43
N ALA A 183 4.30 -1.10 15.61
CA ALA A 183 3.53 -0.33 16.60
C ALA A 183 4.28 0.93 17.05
N ARG A 184 5.61 0.85 17.23
CA ARG A 184 6.44 2.02 17.55
C ARG A 184 6.45 3.03 16.40
N LEU A 185 6.58 2.59 15.15
CA LEU A 185 6.51 3.48 13.98
C LEU A 185 5.18 4.26 13.93
N LEU A 186 4.05 3.60 14.23
CA LEU A 186 2.74 4.26 14.30
C LEU A 186 2.66 5.28 15.44
N ARG A 187 3.31 5.01 16.60
CA ARG A 187 3.34 5.98 17.72
C ARG A 187 4.23 7.18 17.42
N GLU A 188 5.35 6.97 16.73
CA GLU A 188 6.34 8.03 16.43
C GLU A 188 5.98 8.85 15.20
N HIS A 189 5.35 8.23 14.20
CA HIS A 189 5.14 8.80 12.85
C HIS A 189 3.73 8.58 12.29
N GLY A 190 2.74 8.32 13.15
CA GLY A 190 1.38 8.02 12.70
C GLY A 190 0.71 9.15 11.90
N ASP A 191 1.17 10.39 12.06
CA ASP A 191 0.74 11.54 11.25
C ASP A 191 1.27 11.49 9.81
N ARG A 192 2.33 10.71 9.55
CA ARG A 192 2.97 10.55 8.24
C ARG A 192 2.78 9.14 7.65
N ILE A 193 2.41 8.15 8.48
CA ILE A 193 1.96 6.83 8.03
C ILE A 193 0.45 6.92 7.87
N THR A 194 -0.02 7.27 6.67
CA THR A 194 -1.43 7.54 6.42
C THR A 194 -2.20 6.35 5.87
N HIS A 195 -1.47 5.29 5.52
CA HIS A 195 -2.02 4.04 5.01
C HIS A 195 -1.31 2.82 5.58
N ILE A 196 -2.03 1.70 5.70
CA ILE A 196 -1.48 0.40 6.12
C ILE A 196 -1.99 -0.66 5.16
N HIS A 197 -1.09 -1.48 4.60
CA HIS A 197 -1.44 -2.75 4.00
C HIS A 197 -1.44 -3.83 5.08
N LEU A 198 -2.61 -4.40 5.33
CA LEU A 198 -2.82 -5.49 6.28
C LEU A 198 -2.67 -6.82 5.55
N ASN A 199 -1.54 -7.44 5.72
CA ASN A 199 -1.30 -8.80 5.29
C ASN A 199 -0.47 -9.54 6.34
N GLU A 200 -0.49 -10.86 6.28
CA GLU A 200 0.10 -11.73 7.27
C GLU A 200 1.04 -12.75 6.64
N THR A 201 1.97 -13.24 7.44
CA THR A 201 2.85 -14.31 7.02
C THR A 201 3.18 -15.27 8.18
N ARG A 202 3.32 -16.56 7.86
CA ARG A 202 3.83 -17.60 8.78
C ARG A 202 5.34 -17.72 8.70
N ARG A 203 5.95 -17.19 7.63
CA ARG A 203 7.36 -17.31 7.29
C ARG A 203 8.11 -16.05 7.67
N GLU A 204 9.39 -16.22 7.97
CA GLU A 204 10.28 -15.09 8.30
C GLU A 204 11.02 -14.55 7.07
N ASP A 205 10.99 -15.29 5.97
CA ASP A 205 11.77 -15.01 4.76
C ASP A 205 10.91 -14.72 3.51
N GLU A 206 9.61 -14.98 3.58
CA GLU A 206 8.66 -14.80 2.48
C GLU A 206 7.39 -14.12 2.98
N ASP A 207 6.96 -13.09 2.29
CA ASP A 207 5.65 -12.51 2.47
C ASP A 207 4.60 -13.36 1.74
N GLU A 208 3.64 -13.87 2.50
CA GLU A 208 2.61 -14.78 1.99
C GLU A 208 1.28 -14.08 1.68
N HIS A 209 1.10 -12.82 2.05
CA HIS A 209 -0.15 -12.06 1.92
C HIS A 209 -1.39 -12.84 2.45
N LEU A 210 -1.27 -13.36 3.67
CA LEU A 210 -2.35 -14.09 4.33
C LEU A 210 -3.33 -13.14 5.05
N PRO A 211 -4.55 -13.60 5.32
CA PRO A 211 -5.50 -12.88 6.17
C PRO A 211 -4.97 -12.65 7.59
N VAL A 212 -5.30 -11.51 8.18
CA VAL A 212 -5.01 -11.21 9.60
C VAL A 212 -5.48 -12.35 10.50
N GLY A 213 -4.59 -12.81 11.37
CA GLY A 213 -4.81 -13.90 12.31
C GLY A 213 -4.43 -15.30 11.80
N LEU A 214 -3.92 -15.43 10.58
CA LEU A 214 -3.45 -16.71 10.03
C LEU A 214 -1.92 -16.86 9.98
N GLY A 215 -1.18 -15.91 10.52
CA GLY A 215 0.29 -15.92 10.53
C GLY A 215 0.89 -15.70 11.91
N ARG A 216 1.97 -14.91 11.97
CA ARG A 216 2.80 -14.71 13.16
C ARG A 216 2.91 -13.26 13.61
N ILE A 217 2.30 -12.32 12.87
CA ILE A 217 2.32 -10.90 13.21
C ILE A 217 1.34 -10.66 14.37
N ASP A 218 1.80 -10.04 15.43
CA ASP A 218 0.93 -9.64 16.54
C ASP A 218 0.15 -8.36 16.18
N PHE A 219 -0.95 -8.53 15.46
CA PHE A 219 -1.85 -7.43 15.14
C PHE A 219 -2.51 -6.77 16.36
N GLY A 220 -2.49 -7.43 17.51
CA GLY A 220 -2.94 -6.83 18.77
C GLY A 220 -2.06 -5.64 19.16
N ALA A 221 -0.74 -5.74 18.99
CA ALA A 221 0.19 -4.64 19.24
C ALA A 221 -0.03 -3.46 18.28
N ILE A 222 -0.29 -3.75 16.98
CA ILE A 222 -0.57 -2.73 15.98
C ILE A 222 -1.92 -2.04 16.27
N ALA A 223 -2.97 -2.80 16.55
CA ALA A 223 -4.29 -2.27 16.91
C ALA A 223 -4.25 -1.41 18.19
N ALA A 224 -3.47 -1.83 19.19
CA ALA A 224 -3.25 -1.05 20.40
C ALA A 224 -2.58 0.30 20.08
N ALA A 225 -1.56 0.33 19.22
CA ALA A 225 -0.92 1.58 18.81
C ALA A 225 -1.88 2.51 18.06
N ILE A 226 -2.71 1.97 17.17
CA ILE A 226 -3.78 2.71 16.47
C ILE A 226 -4.74 3.35 17.50
N ALA A 227 -5.19 2.58 18.49
CA ALA A 227 -6.13 3.08 19.49
C ALA A 227 -5.48 4.12 20.42
N GLU A 228 -4.24 3.89 20.88
CA GLU A 228 -3.49 4.78 21.76
C GLU A 228 -3.20 6.15 21.14
N THR A 229 -2.84 6.16 19.85
CA THR A 229 -2.50 7.41 19.13
C THR A 229 -3.73 8.12 18.57
N GLY A 230 -4.87 7.44 18.49
CA GLY A 230 -6.03 7.95 17.79
C GLY A 230 -5.80 8.06 16.27
N TRP A 231 -5.02 7.18 15.70
CA TRP A 231 -4.66 7.19 14.28
C TRP A 231 -5.88 7.19 13.35
N GLU A 232 -5.89 8.10 12.38
CA GLU A 232 -7.03 8.36 11.46
C GLU A 232 -6.75 7.93 10.00
N GLY A 233 -5.73 7.13 9.77
CA GLY A 233 -5.39 6.61 8.43
C GLY A 233 -6.38 5.56 7.93
N THR A 234 -5.99 4.90 6.86
CA THR A 234 -6.80 3.87 6.19
C THR A 234 -6.05 2.54 6.11
N CYS A 235 -6.76 1.42 6.06
CA CYS A 235 -6.16 0.09 5.93
C CYS A 235 -6.73 -0.66 4.72
N THR A 236 -5.86 -1.20 3.87
CA THR A 236 -6.23 -2.16 2.83
C THR A 236 -5.93 -3.58 3.30
N HIS A 237 -6.91 -4.49 3.23
CA HIS A 237 -6.65 -5.92 3.38
C HIS A 237 -6.06 -6.45 2.08
N GLU A 238 -4.75 -6.61 2.08
CA GLU A 238 -3.99 -7.08 0.93
C GLU A 238 -3.75 -8.59 1.04
N VAL A 239 -4.75 -9.37 0.62
CA VAL A 239 -4.80 -10.82 0.81
C VAL A 239 -4.79 -11.52 -0.54
N PHE A 240 -3.72 -12.28 -0.81
CA PHE A 240 -3.54 -13.03 -2.04
C PHE A 240 -3.45 -14.54 -1.77
N ARG A 241 -3.41 -15.35 -2.84
CA ARG A 241 -3.07 -16.79 -2.79
C ARG A 241 -3.96 -17.68 -1.90
N VAL A 242 -5.21 -17.30 -1.67
CA VAL A 242 -6.13 -18.07 -0.81
C VAL A 242 -7.08 -19.02 -1.57
N GLY A 243 -6.81 -19.31 -2.84
CA GLY A 243 -7.58 -20.24 -3.66
C GLY A 243 -9.02 -19.78 -3.96
N ASP A 244 -9.93 -20.73 -4.23
CA ASP A 244 -11.30 -20.44 -4.67
C ASP A 244 -12.21 -19.71 -3.65
N GLY A 245 -11.74 -19.51 -2.42
CA GLY A 245 -12.46 -18.79 -1.35
C GLY A 245 -11.93 -17.38 -1.08
N GLY A 246 -11.13 -16.77 -1.98
CA GLY A 246 -10.35 -15.56 -1.73
C GLY A 246 -11.09 -14.41 -1.05
N ARG A 247 -12.28 -14.06 -1.52
CA ARG A 247 -13.08 -12.97 -0.96
C ARG A 247 -13.53 -13.21 0.48
N GLU A 248 -13.92 -14.44 0.81
CA GLU A 248 -14.34 -14.83 2.17
C GLU A 248 -13.17 -14.71 3.16
N TYR A 249 -11.95 -14.98 2.73
CA TYR A 249 -10.75 -14.79 3.54
C TYR A 249 -10.47 -13.30 3.80
N VAL A 250 -10.71 -12.44 2.81
CA VAL A 250 -10.60 -10.98 3.00
C VAL A 250 -11.62 -10.48 4.02
N ALA A 251 -12.88 -10.93 3.91
CA ALA A 251 -13.92 -10.60 4.90
C ALA A 251 -13.62 -11.18 6.30
N ALA A 252 -13.00 -12.36 6.38
CA ALA A 252 -12.55 -12.92 7.65
C ALA A 252 -11.39 -12.10 8.25
N SER A 253 -10.43 -11.66 7.43
CA SER A 253 -9.35 -10.75 7.82
C SER A 253 -9.91 -9.48 8.46
N LYS A 254 -10.88 -8.84 7.79
CA LYS A 254 -11.55 -7.64 8.32
C LYS A 254 -12.22 -7.90 9.67
N ARG A 255 -13.02 -8.95 9.79
CA ARG A 255 -13.68 -9.29 11.07
C ARG A 255 -12.69 -9.52 12.20
N THR A 256 -11.55 -10.16 11.91
CA THR A 256 -10.49 -10.37 12.90
C THR A 256 -9.89 -9.04 13.34
N PHE A 257 -9.56 -8.16 12.39
CA PHE A 257 -8.98 -6.86 12.70
C PHE A 257 -9.97 -5.93 13.42
N ASP A 258 -11.26 -5.92 13.02
CA ASP A 258 -12.32 -5.18 13.72
C ASP A 258 -12.43 -5.62 15.21
N GLY A 259 -12.28 -6.91 15.47
CA GLY A 259 -12.27 -7.44 16.83
C GLY A 259 -11.07 -7.00 17.68
N LEU A 260 -9.95 -6.66 17.06
CA LEU A 260 -8.76 -6.13 17.75
C LEU A 260 -8.86 -4.62 18.01
N LEU A 261 -9.65 -3.89 17.21
CA LEU A 261 -9.88 -2.45 17.36
C LEU A 261 -11.01 -2.12 18.33
N ALA A 262 -11.81 -3.12 18.75
CA ALA A 262 -12.98 -2.95 19.62
C ALA A 262 -12.60 -2.87 21.10
#